data_5c9970a9529d5fa085851c3ed7aa4d78
#
_entry.id   5c9970a9529d5fa085851c3ed7aa4d78
#
_cell.length_a   1.000
_cell.length_b   1.000
_cell.length_c   1.000
_cell.angle_alpha   90.00
_cell.angle_beta   90.00
_cell.angle_gamma   90.00
#
_symmetry.space_group_name_H-M   'P 1'
#
loop_
_entity.id
_entity.type
_entity.pdbx_description
1 polymer ?
#
loop_
_entity_poly.entity_id
_entity_poly.type
_entity_poly.pdbx_seq_one_letter_code
_entity_poly.pdbx_strand_id
1 'polypeptide(L)'
;RDDVESRGLGDVYKRQDLCKPRCKPEMCMKATVNVLCYRSKTLSNGEHPLMICVCKDGKRKYVGLGISVNPKYWDFKKNSPKRNCPNREQLIKVINEHEQKYAECVLEFSAENREYSSASLIEAVVPVQKARTVGELFNEYIAQLKDEGRLGYALSVQQVCNSLLKYRGHLDIYFSEIDVNWLKAYESWLRRCNLADNTIGIRFRTLRAVYNLALAEGIVKVDCYPFKKYKVSKLHKETAKRAITKEQVKQVIEYDVSRARFYKRLAVDMFTFSYLMGGINFTDMAFLTDKNFDGERLVYIRQKTKKLIMLPLQEKAVEIVNRYRSSQRKYVFPVLDNRERTPRQIRNRIYDVLDNVNGYLADIGKELGIELKISSYVARHSYATVLKRSGVSTSVISESLGHSSERVTQIYLDSFENRQLNDAMKNLL
;
A
#
# COMPACT_ATOMS: atom_id res chain seq x y z
N ARG A 1 -33.22 -50.40 -9.71
CA ARG A 1 -33.84 -49.58 -10.80
C ARG A 1 -33.34 -48.18 -10.68
N ASP A 2 -32.45 -47.57 -11.51
CA ASP A 2 -31.85 -48.06 -12.75
C ASP A 2 -30.48 -47.41 -12.89
N ASP A 3 -29.56 -48.19 -13.38
CA ASP A 3 -28.25 -47.81 -13.89
C ASP A 3 -28.38 -46.76 -15.00
N VAL A 4 -27.57 -45.68 -14.94
CA VAL A 4 -27.12 -44.99 -16.15
C VAL A 4 -25.61 -44.85 -16.09
N GLU A 5 -24.99 -45.64 -16.91
CA GLU A 5 -23.59 -45.88 -17.18
C GLU A 5 -22.76 -44.59 -17.41
N SER A 6 -21.61 -44.59 -16.77
CA SER A 6 -20.42 -43.84 -17.12
C SER A 6 -19.87 -44.31 -18.47
N ARG A 7 -20.16 -43.64 -19.56
CA ARG A 7 -19.45 -43.77 -20.84
C ARG A 7 -18.83 -42.48 -21.26
N GLY A 8 -17.50 -42.46 -21.39
CA GLY A 8 -16.90 -41.50 -22.29
C GLY A 8 -15.70 -40.68 -21.85
N LEU A 9 -14.74 -41.24 -21.07
CA LEU A 9 -13.43 -40.58 -20.88
C LEU A 9 -12.23 -41.40 -21.37
N GLY A 10 -12.50 -42.55 -22.04
CA GLY A 10 -11.44 -43.47 -22.49
C GLY A 10 -10.91 -43.28 -23.92
N ASP A 11 -11.64 -42.59 -24.80
CA ASP A 11 -11.34 -42.61 -26.24
C ASP A 11 -10.61 -41.40 -26.83
N VAL A 12 -10.25 -40.40 -26.01
CA VAL A 12 -9.55 -39.20 -26.52
C VAL A 12 -8.03 -39.41 -26.67
N TYR A 13 -7.48 -40.48 -26.13
CA TYR A 13 -6.02 -40.72 -26.11
C TYR A 13 -5.43 -41.56 -27.25
N LYS A 14 -6.22 -42.12 -28.14
CA LYS A 14 -5.75 -43.06 -29.19
C LYS A 14 -5.60 -42.50 -30.61
N ARG A 15 -5.74 -41.16 -30.86
CA ARG A 15 -5.53 -40.56 -32.20
C ARG A 15 -4.45 -39.50 -32.22
N GLN A 16 -3.33 -39.69 -31.53
CA GLN A 16 -2.22 -38.71 -31.49
C GLN A 16 -1.01 -39.05 -32.39
N ASP A 17 -1.12 -39.93 -33.35
CA ASP A 17 0.05 -40.42 -34.12
C ASP A 17 0.27 -39.82 -35.50
N LEU A 18 -0.07 -38.53 -35.75
CA LEU A 18 0.12 -37.93 -37.08
C LEU A 18 0.99 -36.66 -37.12
N CYS A 19 1.82 -36.41 -36.11
CA CYS A 19 2.87 -35.38 -36.22
C CYS A 19 4.10 -35.84 -35.44
N LYS A 20 4.94 -36.70 -36.07
CA LYS A 20 6.29 -36.93 -35.60
C LYS A 20 7.26 -35.94 -36.25
N PRO A 21 7.75 -34.93 -35.55
CA PRO A 21 9.01 -34.31 -35.94
C PRO A 21 10.11 -35.28 -35.54
N ARG A 22 11.03 -35.57 -36.44
CA ARG A 22 12.25 -36.37 -36.20
C ARG A 22 13.14 -35.60 -35.21
N CYS A 23 12.98 -35.82 -33.91
CA CYS A 23 13.98 -35.45 -32.90
C CYS A 23 14.65 -36.76 -32.44
N LYS A 24 15.93 -36.88 -32.66
CA LYS A 24 16.77 -37.91 -32.05
C LYS A 24 16.85 -37.71 -30.54
N PRO A 25 16.89 -38.77 -29.71
CA PRO A 25 16.74 -38.65 -28.23
C PRO A 25 17.88 -37.92 -27.49
N GLU A 26 18.99 -37.62 -28.13
CA GLU A 26 20.24 -37.24 -27.42
C GLU A 26 20.56 -35.74 -27.43
N MET A 27 19.68 -34.82 -27.90
CA MET A 27 20.03 -33.42 -28.01
C MET A 27 18.86 -32.45 -27.67
N CYS A 28 18.03 -32.74 -26.70
CA CYS A 28 16.92 -31.86 -26.31
C CYS A 28 17.04 -31.34 -24.87
N MET A 29 18.11 -30.63 -24.56
CA MET A 29 18.17 -29.78 -23.35
C MET A 29 17.43 -28.43 -23.52
N LYS A 30 17.08 -28.03 -24.75
CA LYS A 30 16.38 -26.78 -25.04
C LYS A 30 14.93 -27.03 -25.46
N ALA A 31 14.00 -26.16 -24.96
CA ALA A 31 12.63 -26.22 -25.41
C ALA A 31 12.52 -25.85 -26.89
N THR A 32 11.66 -26.55 -27.64
CA THR A 32 11.28 -26.16 -28.99
C THR A 32 9.93 -25.49 -29.01
N VAL A 33 9.81 -24.41 -29.76
CA VAL A 33 8.60 -23.60 -29.89
C VAL A 33 8.24 -23.49 -31.35
N ASN A 34 7.02 -23.83 -31.72
CA ASN A 34 6.53 -23.75 -33.08
C ASN A 34 5.05 -23.34 -33.10
N VAL A 35 4.67 -22.54 -34.08
CA VAL A 35 3.27 -22.20 -34.33
C VAL A 35 2.66 -23.25 -35.27
N LEU A 36 1.44 -23.67 -34.97
CA LEU A 36 0.70 -24.64 -35.80
C LEU A 36 -0.77 -24.29 -35.91
N CYS A 37 -1.38 -24.67 -37.02
CA CYS A 37 -2.83 -24.61 -37.22
C CYS A 37 -3.46 -25.87 -36.63
N TYR A 38 -4.31 -25.70 -35.59
CA TYR A 38 -4.80 -26.80 -34.76
C TYR A 38 -6.02 -27.48 -35.42
N ARG A 39 -5.77 -28.63 -36.05
CA ARG A 39 -6.76 -29.35 -36.86
C ARG A 39 -7.95 -29.91 -36.07
N SER A 40 -7.74 -30.23 -34.81
CA SER A 40 -8.75 -30.91 -33.99
C SER A 40 -9.89 -29.99 -33.53
N LYS A 41 -9.81 -28.67 -33.82
CA LYS A 41 -10.82 -27.70 -33.42
C LYS A 41 -11.16 -26.79 -34.59
N THR A 42 -12.44 -26.84 -35.02
CA THR A 42 -13.00 -25.91 -36.00
C THR A 42 -13.87 -24.88 -35.29
N LEU A 43 -13.68 -23.62 -35.58
CA LEU A 43 -14.49 -22.53 -35.04
C LEU A 43 -15.81 -22.41 -35.83
N SER A 44 -16.77 -21.64 -35.30
CA SER A 44 -18.08 -21.39 -35.89
C SER A 44 -18.01 -20.78 -37.29
N ASN A 45 -16.91 -20.06 -37.61
CA ASN A 45 -16.63 -19.45 -38.91
C ASN A 45 -15.92 -20.43 -39.91
N GLY A 46 -15.72 -21.68 -39.54
CA GLY A 46 -15.06 -22.70 -40.37
C GLY A 46 -13.52 -22.60 -40.37
N GLU A 47 -12.93 -21.74 -39.56
CA GLU A 47 -11.47 -21.59 -39.43
C GLU A 47 -10.91 -22.48 -38.34
N HIS A 48 -9.59 -22.71 -38.36
CA HIS A 48 -8.86 -23.39 -37.35
C HIS A 48 -8.00 -22.42 -36.54
N PRO A 49 -7.98 -22.51 -35.19
CA PRO A 49 -7.16 -21.64 -34.37
C PRO A 49 -5.65 -21.93 -34.55
N LEU A 50 -4.85 -20.88 -34.60
CA LEU A 50 -3.41 -20.98 -34.51
C LEU A 50 -2.97 -21.12 -33.06
N MET A 51 -2.08 -22.06 -32.81
CA MET A 51 -1.59 -22.37 -31.47
C MET A 51 -0.05 -22.45 -31.47
N ILE A 52 0.54 -21.95 -30.41
CA ILE A 52 1.96 -22.18 -30.10
C ILE A 52 2.06 -23.54 -29.41
N CYS A 53 2.92 -24.41 -29.95
CA CYS A 53 3.30 -25.66 -29.33
C CYS A 53 4.67 -25.48 -28.68
N VAL A 54 4.72 -25.59 -27.36
CA VAL A 54 5.98 -25.62 -26.58
C VAL A 54 6.25 -27.07 -26.20
N CYS A 55 7.39 -27.59 -26.62
CA CYS A 55 7.82 -28.94 -26.28
C CYS A 55 9.14 -28.90 -25.52
N LYS A 56 9.18 -29.48 -24.34
CA LYS A 56 10.40 -29.71 -23.55
C LYS A 56 10.32 -31.09 -22.87
N ASP A 57 11.42 -31.83 -22.92
CA ASP A 57 11.56 -33.17 -22.30
C ASP A 57 10.41 -34.12 -22.69
N GLY A 58 10.02 -34.08 -23.98
CA GLY A 58 8.95 -34.91 -24.52
C GLY A 58 7.53 -34.45 -24.13
N LYS A 59 7.36 -33.47 -23.25
CA LYS A 59 6.08 -32.92 -22.83
C LYS A 59 5.68 -31.73 -23.69
N ARG A 60 4.48 -31.79 -24.29
CA ARG A 60 3.93 -30.72 -25.14
C ARG A 60 2.84 -29.95 -24.41
N LYS A 61 2.86 -28.63 -24.56
CA LYS A 61 1.79 -27.72 -24.13
C LYS A 61 1.41 -26.82 -25.31
N TYR A 62 0.13 -26.48 -25.38
CA TYR A 62 -0.44 -25.68 -26.45
C TYR A 62 -1.04 -24.40 -25.88
N VAL A 63 -0.78 -23.27 -26.53
CA VAL A 63 -1.33 -21.96 -26.17
C VAL A 63 -1.95 -21.32 -27.41
N GLY A 64 -3.17 -20.82 -27.31
CA GLY A 64 -3.85 -20.13 -28.41
C GLY A 64 -3.21 -18.77 -28.68
N LEU A 65 -2.99 -18.45 -29.96
CA LEU A 65 -2.55 -17.13 -30.40
C LEU A 65 -3.68 -16.08 -30.45
N GLY A 66 -4.94 -16.49 -30.25
CA GLY A 66 -6.09 -15.60 -30.39
C GLY A 66 -6.50 -15.30 -31.85
N ILE A 67 -5.83 -15.91 -32.82
CA ILE A 67 -6.11 -15.80 -34.24
C ILE A 67 -6.41 -17.15 -34.87
N SER A 68 -7.16 -17.13 -35.96
CA SER A 68 -7.55 -18.33 -36.70
C SER A 68 -7.27 -18.14 -38.19
N VAL A 69 -7.20 -19.24 -38.89
CA VAL A 69 -6.94 -19.26 -40.34
C VAL A 69 -7.79 -20.34 -40.99
N ASN A 70 -8.30 -20.05 -42.19
CA ASN A 70 -9.00 -21.07 -42.96
C ASN A 70 -7.97 -22.13 -43.41
N PRO A 71 -8.21 -23.45 -43.19
CA PRO A 71 -7.25 -24.52 -43.43
C PRO A 71 -6.83 -24.59 -44.91
N LYS A 72 -7.60 -24.09 -45.87
CA LYS A 72 -7.22 -24.03 -47.28
C LYS A 72 -6.03 -23.11 -47.53
N TYR A 73 -5.79 -22.11 -46.70
CA TYR A 73 -4.70 -21.15 -46.78
C TYR A 73 -3.47 -21.52 -45.93
N TRP A 74 -3.50 -22.64 -45.20
CA TRP A 74 -2.39 -23.10 -44.38
C TRP A 74 -1.63 -24.26 -45.02
N ASP A 75 -0.30 -24.17 -45.02
CA ASP A 75 0.56 -25.30 -45.43
C ASP A 75 0.94 -26.12 -44.19
N PHE A 76 0.28 -27.25 -44.04
CA PHE A 76 0.48 -28.13 -42.87
C PHE A 76 1.84 -28.90 -42.88
N LYS A 77 2.57 -28.91 -44.01
CA LYS A 77 3.92 -29.52 -44.07
C LYS A 77 4.96 -28.54 -43.56
N LYS A 78 4.79 -27.26 -43.94
CA LYS A 78 5.73 -26.18 -43.58
C LYS A 78 5.30 -25.42 -42.32
N ASN A 79 4.11 -25.68 -41.77
CA ASN A 79 3.50 -24.95 -40.67
C ASN A 79 3.50 -23.42 -40.91
N SER A 80 3.11 -23.00 -42.08
CA SER A 80 3.12 -21.60 -42.49
C SER A 80 1.95 -21.24 -43.42
N PRO A 81 1.55 -19.96 -43.46
CA PRO A 81 0.48 -19.54 -44.41
C PRO A 81 0.97 -19.64 -45.86
N LYS A 82 0.12 -20.19 -46.72
CA LYS A 82 0.37 -20.30 -48.17
C LYS A 82 0.49 -18.92 -48.83
N ARG A 83 1.07 -18.85 -50.03
CA ARG A 83 1.26 -17.59 -50.78
C ARG A 83 -0.05 -16.84 -51.05
N ASN A 84 -1.13 -17.55 -51.25
CA ASN A 84 -2.49 -17.01 -51.51
C ASN A 84 -3.32 -16.76 -50.24
N CYS A 85 -2.69 -16.78 -49.05
CA CYS A 85 -3.38 -16.49 -47.79
C CYS A 85 -3.70 -14.98 -47.71
N PRO A 86 -4.93 -14.58 -47.40
CA PRO A 86 -5.28 -13.20 -47.09
C PRO A 86 -4.47 -12.70 -45.90
N ASN A 87 -3.97 -11.46 -45.95
CA ASN A 87 -3.17 -10.83 -44.90
C ASN A 87 -1.92 -11.64 -44.48
N ARG A 88 -1.32 -12.37 -45.41
CA ARG A 88 -0.20 -13.28 -45.20
C ARG A 88 0.96 -12.61 -44.44
N GLU A 89 1.34 -11.40 -44.86
CA GLU A 89 2.48 -10.69 -44.26
C GLU A 89 2.24 -10.32 -42.77
N GLN A 90 1.02 -9.81 -42.48
CA GLN A 90 0.65 -9.49 -41.10
C GLN A 90 0.58 -10.76 -40.23
N LEU A 91 0.09 -11.86 -40.81
CA LEU A 91 0.02 -13.15 -40.12
C LEU A 91 1.42 -13.70 -39.80
N ILE A 92 2.35 -13.63 -40.75
CA ILE A 92 3.76 -14.02 -40.56
C ILE A 92 4.41 -13.14 -39.52
N LYS A 93 4.16 -11.83 -39.56
CA LYS A 93 4.73 -10.90 -38.56
C LYS A 93 4.28 -11.28 -37.15
N VAL A 94 3.00 -11.54 -36.95
CA VAL A 94 2.45 -11.95 -35.64
C VAL A 94 3.05 -13.29 -35.18
N ILE A 95 3.17 -14.26 -36.11
CA ILE A 95 3.80 -15.57 -35.80
C ILE A 95 5.24 -15.36 -35.33
N ASN A 96 6.03 -14.62 -36.09
CA ASN A 96 7.44 -14.37 -35.77
C ASN A 96 7.61 -13.61 -34.43
N GLU A 97 6.78 -12.61 -34.18
CA GLU A 97 6.79 -11.87 -32.89
C GLU A 97 6.52 -12.79 -31.68
N HIS A 98 5.62 -13.73 -31.83
CA HIS A 98 5.36 -14.71 -30.77
C HIS A 98 6.47 -15.73 -30.61
N GLU A 99 6.98 -16.30 -31.70
CA GLU A 99 8.12 -17.23 -31.65
C GLU A 99 9.38 -16.58 -31.07
N GLN A 100 9.64 -15.33 -31.41
CA GLN A 100 10.76 -14.56 -30.87
C GLN A 100 10.67 -14.37 -29.34
N LYS A 101 9.49 -14.00 -28.81
CA LYS A 101 9.29 -13.85 -27.36
C LYS A 101 9.60 -15.14 -26.59
N TYR A 102 9.19 -16.28 -27.12
CA TYR A 102 9.51 -17.56 -26.50
C TYR A 102 11.00 -17.90 -26.61
N ALA A 103 11.64 -17.58 -27.76
CA ALA A 103 13.06 -17.79 -27.94
C ALA A 103 13.90 -16.92 -26.98
N GLU A 104 13.53 -15.64 -26.80
CA GLU A 104 14.15 -14.73 -25.84
C GLU A 104 14.04 -15.28 -24.41
N CYS A 105 12.86 -15.72 -23.98
CA CYS A 105 12.66 -16.30 -22.66
C CYS A 105 13.46 -17.61 -22.44
N VAL A 106 13.57 -18.47 -23.47
CA VAL A 106 14.43 -19.65 -23.42
C VAL A 106 15.90 -19.27 -23.25
N LEU A 107 16.36 -18.22 -23.92
CA LEU A 107 17.73 -17.70 -23.78
C LEU A 107 17.98 -17.13 -22.39
N GLU A 108 17.02 -16.36 -21.84
CA GLU A 108 17.11 -15.82 -20.48
C GLU A 108 17.21 -16.95 -19.44
N PHE A 109 16.31 -17.94 -19.47
CA PHE A 109 16.36 -19.08 -18.57
C PHE A 109 17.66 -19.88 -18.70
N SER A 110 18.20 -19.99 -19.92
CA SER A 110 19.48 -20.66 -20.16
C SER A 110 20.66 -19.87 -19.62
N ALA A 111 20.65 -18.54 -19.75
CA ALA A 111 21.68 -17.65 -19.22
C ALA A 111 21.71 -17.65 -17.69
N GLU A 112 20.56 -17.76 -17.07
CA GLU A 112 20.40 -17.84 -15.60
C GLU A 112 20.64 -19.26 -15.04
N ASN A 113 20.94 -20.24 -15.86
CA ASN A 113 20.99 -21.67 -15.49
C ASN A 113 19.72 -22.15 -14.74
N ARG A 114 18.58 -21.57 -15.09
CA ARG A 114 17.30 -21.85 -14.46
C ARG A 114 16.65 -23.07 -15.11
N GLU A 115 16.33 -24.08 -14.30
CA GLU A 115 15.50 -25.17 -14.77
C GLU A 115 14.06 -24.71 -15.00
N TYR A 116 13.46 -25.13 -16.10
CA TYR A 116 12.09 -24.77 -16.46
C TYR A 116 11.36 -25.93 -17.15
N SER A 117 10.06 -25.93 -17.03
CA SER A 117 9.14 -26.85 -17.74
C SER A 117 8.48 -26.13 -18.92
N SER A 118 7.83 -26.89 -19.82
CA SER A 118 6.99 -26.28 -20.87
C SER A 118 5.84 -25.43 -20.29
N ALA A 119 5.35 -25.73 -19.08
CA ALA A 119 4.32 -24.93 -18.41
C ALA A 119 4.89 -23.60 -17.89
N SER A 120 6.02 -23.63 -17.18
CA SER A 120 6.64 -22.40 -16.65
C SER A 120 7.16 -21.48 -17.75
N LEU A 121 7.60 -22.01 -18.90
CA LEU A 121 7.94 -21.20 -20.05
C LEU A 121 6.72 -20.48 -20.64
N ILE A 122 5.58 -21.17 -20.71
CA ILE A 122 4.33 -20.55 -21.16
C ILE A 122 3.88 -19.44 -20.18
N GLU A 123 3.93 -19.71 -18.88
CA GLU A 123 3.57 -18.74 -17.85
C GLU A 123 4.47 -17.48 -17.87
N ALA A 124 5.74 -17.64 -18.21
CA ALA A 124 6.68 -16.53 -18.30
C ALA A 124 6.45 -15.65 -19.56
N VAL A 125 6.12 -16.27 -20.70
CA VAL A 125 5.92 -15.54 -21.98
C VAL A 125 4.50 -15.03 -22.16
N VAL A 126 3.52 -15.78 -21.69
CA VAL A 126 2.11 -15.36 -21.62
C VAL A 126 1.82 -14.98 -20.18
N PRO A 127 2.07 -13.74 -19.77
CA PRO A 127 1.48 -13.28 -18.54
C PRO A 127 -0.02 -13.44 -18.74
N VAL A 128 -0.65 -14.25 -17.90
CA VAL A 128 -2.11 -14.28 -17.80
C VAL A 128 -2.48 -12.88 -17.34
N GLN A 129 -2.66 -11.97 -18.30
CA GLN A 129 -3.33 -10.71 -18.04
C GLN A 129 -4.75 -11.08 -17.63
N LYS A 130 -4.96 -11.44 -16.39
CA LYS A 130 -6.27 -11.30 -15.79
C LYS A 130 -6.57 -9.82 -15.87
N ALA A 131 -7.39 -9.46 -16.86
CA ALA A 131 -7.89 -8.10 -17.02
C ALA A 131 -8.69 -7.77 -15.75
N ARG A 132 -8.01 -7.31 -14.70
CA ARG A 132 -8.66 -6.87 -13.47
C ARG A 132 -8.99 -5.40 -13.57
N THR A 133 -10.18 -5.06 -13.14
CA THR A 133 -10.61 -3.68 -13.02
C THR A 133 -9.93 -2.98 -11.85
N VAL A 134 -9.97 -1.67 -11.85
CA VAL A 134 -9.48 -0.85 -10.73
C VAL A 134 -10.22 -1.20 -9.44
N GLY A 135 -11.54 -1.41 -9.52
CA GLY A 135 -12.37 -1.78 -8.37
C GLY A 135 -12.00 -3.12 -7.76
N GLU A 136 -11.79 -4.15 -8.59
CA GLU A 136 -11.39 -5.48 -8.15
C GLU A 136 -10.06 -5.43 -7.40
N LEU A 137 -9.02 -4.82 -7.98
CA LEU A 137 -7.70 -4.74 -7.33
C LEU A 137 -7.75 -3.92 -6.03
N PHE A 138 -8.50 -2.81 -5.98
CA PHE A 138 -8.68 -2.06 -4.72
C PHE A 138 -9.31 -2.93 -3.64
N ASN A 139 -10.35 -3.69 -3.96
CA ASN A 139 -11.06 -4.55 -3.00
C ASN A 139 -10.17 -5.69 -2.51
N GLU A 140 -9.44 -6.36 -3.40
CA GLU A 140 -8.47 -7.39 -3.06
C GLU A 140 -7.37 -6.85 -2.13
N TYR A 141 -6.78 -5.71 -2.48
CA TYR A 141 -5.74 -5.08 -1.67
C TYR A 141 -6.24 -4.64 -0.29
N ILE A 142 -7.47 -4.11 -0.20
CA ILE A 142 -8.10 -3.77 1.08
C ILE A 142 -8.34 -5.01 1.93
N ALA A 143 -8.78 -6.13 1.34
CA ALA A 143 -8.96 -7.41 2.04
C ALA A 143 -7.63 -7.91 2.60
N GLN A 144 -6.60 -7.98 1.76
CA GLN A 144 -5.24 -8.37 2.16
C GLN A 144 -4.72 -7.53 3.33
N LEU A 145 -4.86 -6.19 3.27
CA LEU A 145 -4.42 -5.32 4.35
C LEU A 145 -5.15 -5.55 5.67
N LYS A 146 -6.44 -5.96 5.61
CA LYS A 146 -7.21 -6.33 6.82
C LYS A 146 -6.72 -7.64 7.40
N ASP A 147 -6.44 -8.63 6.57
CA ASP A 147 -5.92 -9.94 6.97
C ASP A 147 -4.51 -9.82 7.58
N GLU A 148 -3.69 -8.91 7.06
CA GLU A 148 -2.38 -8.54 7.63
C GLU A 148 -2.49 -7.74 8.95
N GLY A 149 -3.70 -7.42 9.42
CA GLY A 149 -3.91 -6.60 10.61
C GLY A 149 -3.61 -5.10 10.43
N ARG A 150 -3.39 -4.62 9.21
CA ARG A 150 -3.04 -3.23 8.86
C ARG A 150 -4.29 -2.35 8.67
N LEU A 151 -5.23 -2.43 9.61
CA LEU A 151 -6.56 -1.81 9.50
C LEU A 151 -6.52 -0.30 9.23
N GLY A 152 -5.60 0.45 9.85
CA GLY A 152 -5.48 1.89 9.62
C GLY A 152 -5.18 2.25 8.17
N TYR A 153 -4.29 1.47 7.54
CA TYR A 153 -3.94 1.67 6.13
C TYR A 153 -5.05 1.15 5.20
N ALA A 154 -5.66 -0.01 5.52
CA ALA A 154 -6.82 -0.52 4.79
C ALA A 154 -7.96 0.51 4.69
N LEU A 155 -8.27 1.20 5.80
CA LEU A 155 -9.28 2.27 5.81
C LEU A 155 -8.88 3.48 4.98
N SER A 156 -7.59 3.84 4.96
CA SER A 156 -7.10 4.91 4.09
C SER A 156 -7.23 4.55 2.60
N VAL A 157 -6.91 3.32 2.23
CA VAL A 157 -7.12 2.79 0.87
C VAL A 157 -8.61 2.75 0.52
N GLN A 158 -9.47 2.30 1.45
CA GLN A 158 -10.93 2.30 1.27
C GLN A 158 -11.50 3.70 1.03
N GLN A 159 -10.99 4.71 1.74
CA GLN A 159 -11.42 6.11 1.51
C GLN A 159 -11.08 6.59 0.09
N VAL A 160 -9.94 6.16 -0.44
CA VAL A 160 -9.56 6.49 -1.83
C VAL A 160 -10.43 5.74 -2.82
N CYS A 161 -10.68 4.45 -2.61
CA CYS A 161 -11.61 3.65 -3.41
C CYS A 161 -12.99 4.30 -3.46
N ASN A 162 -13.54 4.68 -2.31
CA ASN A 162 -14.83 5.37 -2.21
C ASN A 162 -14.83 6.74 -2.93
N SER A 163 -13.70 7.45 -2.89
CA SER A 163 -13.53 8.73 -3.60
C SER A 163 -13.53 8.55 -5.11
N LEU A 164 -12.86 7.53 -5.61
CA LEU A 164 -12.83 7.18 -7.03
C LEU A 164 -14.23 6.75 -7.51
N LEU A 165 -14.92 5.94 -6.68
CA LEU A 165 -16.30 5.53 -6.96
C LEU A 165 -17.24 6.74 -7.05
N LYS A 166 -17.13 7.72 -6.13
CA LYS A 166 -17.91 8.96 -6.18
C LYS A 166 -17.61 9.80 -7.43
N TYR A 167 -16.35 9.80 -7.86
CA TYR A 167 -15.94 10.54 -9.05
C TYR A 167 -16.46 9.94 -10.35
N ARG A 168 -16.41 8.62 -10.50
CA ARG A 168 -16.76 7.93 -11.76
C ARG A 168 -18.15 7.30 -11.78
N GLY A 169 -18.76 7.07 -10.61
CA GLY A 169 -20.00 6.29 -10.48
C GLY A 169 -19.79 4.79 -10.43
N HIS A 170 -18.73 4.28 -11.03
CA HIS A 170 -18.32 2.87 -11.04
C HIS A 170 -16.79 2.75 -11.10
N LEU A 171 -16.25 1.56 -10.77
CA LEU A 171 -14.81 1.27 -10.86
C LEU A 171 -14.49 0.10 -11.79
N ASP A 172 -15.42 -0.23 -12.71
CA ASP A 172 -15.24 -1.21 -13.77
C ASP A 172 -14.47 -0.58 -14.94
N ILE A 173 -13.34 0.04 -14.61
CA ILE A 173 -12.38 0.63 -15.54
C ILE A 173 -11.05 -0.08 -15.42
N TYR A 174 -10.28 -0.11 -16.49
CA TYR A 174 -8.95 -0.70 -16.50
C TYR A 174 -7.88 0.32 -16.14
N PHE A 175 -6.76 -0.14 -15.57
CA PHE A 175 -5.63 0.73 -15.23
C PHE A 175 -5.04 1.46 -16.45
N SER A 176 -5.16 0.90 -17.65
CA SER A 176 -4.75 1.55 -18.90
C SER A 176 -5.57 2.79 -19.26
N GLU A 177 -6.79 2.92 -18.73
CA GLU A 177 -7.64 4.09 -18.92
C GLU A 177 -7.27 5.27 -18.00
N ILE A 178 -6.50 4.99 -16.94
CA ILE A 178 -6.01 6.03 -16.02
C ILE A 178 -4.76 6.68 -16.61
N ASP A 179 -4.95 7.60 -17.54
CA ASP A 179 -3.90 8.40 -18.13
C ASP A 179 -3.65 9.72 -17.37
N VAL A 180 -2.76 10.55 -17.90
CA VAL A 180 -2.43 11.86 -17.31
C VAL A 180 -3.62 12.81 -17.31
N ASN A 181 -4.46 12.77 -18.35
CA ASN A 181 -5.64 13.63 -18.45
C ASN A 181 -6.70 13.20 -17.46
N TRP A 182 -6.89 11.90 -17.30
CA TRP A 182 -7.75 11.33 -16.28
C TRP A 182 -7.34 11.78 -14.87
N LEU A 183 -6.04 11.73 -14.55
CA LEU A 183 -5.52 12.18 -13.25
C LEU A 183 -5.75 13.68 -13.03
N LYS A 184 -5.55 14.53 -14.05
CA LYS A 184 -5.84 15.96 -13.98
C LYS A 184 -7.33 16.25 -13.76
N ALA A 185 -8.20 15.51 -14.45
CA ALA A 185 -9.65 15.66 -14.28
C ALA A 185 -10.09 15.23 -12.86
N TYR A 186 -9.55 14.15 -12.33
CA TYR A 186 -9.80 13.74 -10.94
C TYR A 186 -9.27 14.75 -9.94
N GLU A 187 -8.06 15.33 -10.13
CA GLU A 187 -7.55 16.42 -9.30
C GLU A 187 -8.51 17.62 -9.29
N SER A 188 -8.96 18.05 -10.47
CA SER A 188 -9.89 19.19 -10.61
C SER A 188 -11.22 18.92 -9.90
N TRP A 189 -11.73 17.68 -9.97
CA TRP A 189 -12.94 17.29 -9.25
C TRP A 189 -12.73 17.33 -7.73
N LEU A 190 -11.59 16.84 -7.21
CA LEU A 190 -11.26 16.88 -5.79
C LEU A 190 -11.14 18.32 -5.27
N ARG A 191 -10.59 19.22 -6.09
CA ARG A 191 -10.51 20.66 -5.76
C ARG A 191 -11.89 21.30 -5.69
N ARG A 192 -12.80 20.96 -6.60
CA ARG A 192 -14.21 21.38 -6.53
C ARG A 192 -14.93 20.85 -5.28
N CYS A 193 -14.49 19.70 -4.74
CA CYS A 193 -14.96 19.20 -3.44
C CYS A 193 -14.30 19.93 -2.24
N ASN A 194 -13.61 21.05 -2.44
CA ASN A 194 -12.91 21.85 -1.42
C ASN A 194 -11.90 21.07 -0.56
N LEU A 195 -11.22 20.07 -1.15
CA LEU A 195 -10.19 19.32 -0.45
C LEU A 195 -8.84 20.07 -0.48
N ALA A 196 -8.18 20.10 0.68
CA ALA A 196 -6.83 20.65 0.78
C ALA A 196 -5.80 19.85 -0.03
N ASP A 197 -4.77 20.50 -0.57
CA ASP A 197 -3.71 19.91 -1.40
C ASP A 197 -3.09 18.65 -0.78
N ASN A 198 -2.78 18.69 0.51
CA ASN A 198 -2.23 17.51 1.21
C ASN A 198 -3.20 16.32 1.25
N THR A 199 -4.51 16.56 1.36
CA THR A 199 -5.54 15.52 1.30
C THR A 199 -5.63 14.93 -0.10
N ILE A 200 -5.60 15.78 -1.12
CA ILE A 200 -5.52 15.37 -2.53
C ILE A 200 -4.25 14.55 -2.73
N GLY A 201 -3.10 15.03 -2.23
CA GLY A 201 -1.82 14.33 -2.30
C GLY A 201 -1.84 12.94 -1.67
N ILE A 202 -2.54 12.74 -0.54
CA ILE A 202 -2.73 11.41 0.07
C ILE A 202 -3.50 10.50 -0.89
N ARG A 203 -4.58 10.96 -1.51
CA ARG A 203 -5.37 10.17 -2.46
C ARG A 203 -4.55 9.74 -3.66
N PHE A 204 -3.76 10.66 -4.23
CA PHE A 204 -2.89 10.35 -5.36
C PHE A 204 -1.73 9.42 -5.00
N ARG A 205 -1.14 9.54 -3.81
CA ARG A 205 -0.11 8.58 -3.34
C ARG A 205 -0.68 7.18 -3.19
N THR A 206 -1.89 7.06 -2.66
CA THR A 206 -2.57 5.77 -2.51
C THR A 206 -2.94 5.19 -3.87
N LEU A 207 -3.52 5.98 -4.78
CA LEU A 207 -3.82 5.54 -6.14
C LEU A 207 -2.55 5.07 -6.86
N ARG A 208 -1.45 5.81 -6.74
CA ARG A 208 -0.14 5.41 -7.29
C ARG A 208 0.37 4.10 -6.70
N ALA A 209 0.17 3.87 -5.39
CA ALA A 209 0.58 2.62 -4.75
C ALA A 209 -0.19 1.42 -5.32
N VAL A 210 -1.51 1.54 -5.51
CA VAL A 210 -2.33 0.49 -6.12
C VAL A 210 -2.01 0.32 -7.61
N TYR A 211 -1.71 1.42 -8.34
CA TYR A 211 -1.25 1.32 -9.73
C TYR A 211 0.09 0.59 -9.85
N ASN A 212 1.01 0.84 -8.92
CA ASN A 212 2.29 0.12 -8.87
C ASN A 212 2.10 -1.37 -8.58
N LEU A 213 1.10 -1.73 -7.76
CA LEU A 213 0.72 -3.13 -7.55
C LEU A 213 0.21 -3.75 -8.85
N ALA A 214 -0.66 -3.03 -9.60
CA ALA A 214 -1.14 -3.47 -10.91
C ALA A 214 0.01 -3.70 -11.93
N LEU A 215 1.05 -2.85 -11.88
CA LEU A 215 2.26 -3.06 -12.71
C LEU A 215 3.05 -4.30 -12.28
N ALA A 216 3.25 -4.48 -10.97
CA ALA A 216 4.01 -5.61 -10.43
C ALA A 216 3.32 -6.96 -10.73
N GLU A 217 1.98 -6.97 -10.74
CA GLU A 217 1.17 -8.15 -11.09
C GLU A 217 0.94 -8.33 -12.61
N GLY A 218 1.50 -7.44 -13.45
CA GLY A 218 1.33 -7.53 -14.92
C GLY A 218 -0.08 -7.18 -15.42
N ILE A 219 -0.95 -6.58 -14.59
CA ILE A 219 -2.32 -6.18 -14.96
C ILE A 219 -2.30 -5.06 -16.00
N VAL A 220 -1.28 -4.19 -15.95
CA VAL A 220 -1.10 -3.07 -16.87
C VAL A 220 0.34 -2.97 -17.34
N LYS A 221 0.55 -2.54 -18.58
CA LYS A 221 1.90 -2.36 -19.14
C LYS A 221 2.58 -1.10 -18.59
N VAL A 222 3.91 -1.15 -18.50
CA VAL A 222 4.74 -0.03 -18.00
C VAL A 222 4.56 1.24 -18.84
N ASP A 223 4.34 1.11 -20.15
CA ASP A 223 4.14 2.25 -21.06
C ASP A 223 2.86 3.05 -20.72
N CYS A 224 1.88 2.42 -20.06
CA CYS A 224 0.66 3.08 -19.61
C CYS A 224 0.84 3.86 -18.30
N TYR A 225 2.04 3.87 -17.67
CA TYR A 225 2.24 4.47 -16.35
C TYR A 225 2.15 6.00 -16.34
N PRO A 226 1.05 6.58 -15.82
CA PRO A 226 0.82 8.02 -15.93
C PRO A 226 1.66 8.84 -14.93
N PHE A 227 2.09 8.26 -13.82
CA PHE A 227 2.80 8.97 -12.74
C PHE A 227 4.26 9.31 -13.10
N LYS A 228 4.79 8.82 -14.22
CA LYS A 228 6.05 9.28 -14.79
C LYS A 228 5.94 10.77 -15.20
N LYS A 229 4.82 11.14 -15.81
CA LYS A 229 4.53 12.52 -16.26
C LYS A 229 3.77 13.32 -15.19
N TYR A 230 2.82 12.74 -14.46
CA TYR A 230 2.07 13.41 -13.41
C TYR A 230 2.81 13.32 -12.07
N LYS A 231 3.39 14.44 -11.62
CA LYS A 231 4.18 14.49 -10.39
C LYS A 231 3.28 14.75 -9.17
N VAL A 232 3.11 13.73 -8.31
CA VAL A 232 2.30 13.82 -7.09
C VAL A 232 2.95 14.76 -6.05
N SER A 233 4.26 14.97 -6.11
CA SER A 233 4.99 15.86 -5.18
C SER A 233 4.51 17.31 -5.21
N LYS A 234 3.97 17.79 -6.35
CA LYS A 234 3.39 19.13 -6.47
C LYS A 234 2.22 19.39 -5.49
N LEU A 235 1.58 18.33 -5.03
CA LEU A 235 0.44 18.37 -4.09
C LEU A 235 0.90 18.39 -2.61
N HIS A 236 2.20 18.39 -2.36
CA HIS A 236 2.72 18.54 -1.01
C HIS A 236 2.85 20.02 -0.65
N LYS A 237 2.10 20.45 0.35
CA LYS A 237 2.18 21.79 0.93
C LYS A 237 2.64 21.68 2.37
N GLU A 238 3.51 22.58 2.75
CA GLU A 238 3.86 22.74 4.16
C GLU A 238 2.61 23.10 4.97
N THR A 239 2.49 22.48 6.13
CA THR A 239 1.39 22.76 7.06
C THR A 239 1.87 23.70 8.16
N ALA A 240 0.97 24.55 8.65
CA ALA A 240 1.25 25.37 9.79
C ALA A 240 1.77 24.53 10.97
N LYS A 241 2.76 25.06 11.66
CA LYS A 241 3.35 24.42 12.84
C LYS A 241 2.30 24.33 13.95
N ARG A 242 2.37 23.27 14.73
CA ARG A 242 1.39 22.94 15.77
C ARG A 242 2.01 22.87 17.16
N ALA A 243 3.15 23.54 17.35
CA ALA A 243 3.80 23.62 18.65
C ALA A 243 3.36 24.91 19.38
N ILE A 244 3.20 24.81 20.69
CA ILE A 244 3.05 25.94 21.61
C ILE A 244 4.34 26.14 22.39
N THR A 245 4.51 27.30 23.01
CA THR A 245 5.73 27.60 23.77
C THR A 245 5.85 26.78 25.04
N LYS A 246 7.05 26.75 25.63
CA LYS A 246 7.27 26.04 26.91
C LYS A 246 6.40 26.61 28.04
N GLU A 247 6.21 27.93 28.05
CA GLU A 247 5.38 28.64 29.02
C GLU A 247 3.89 28.26 28.85
N GLN A 248 3.42 28.21 27.61
CA GLN A 248 2.05 27.78 27.31
C GLN A 248 1.83 26.29 27.66
N VAL A 249 2.82 25.43 27.41
CA VAL A 249 2.77 24.03 27.87
C VAL A 249 2.63 23.99 29.39
N LYS A 250 3.42 24.78 30.13
CA LYS A 250 3.35 24.87 31.58
C LYS A 250 1.96 25.32 32.06
N GLN A 251 1.37 26.31 31.43
CA GLN A 251 -0.01 26.75 31.72
C GLN A 251 -1.03 25.61 31.56
N VAL A 252 -0.89 24.80 30.52
CA VAL A 252 -1.79 23.63 30.32
C VAL A 252 -1.56 22.55 31.41
N ILE A 253 -0.29 22.30 31.78
CA ILE A 253 0.07 21.33 32.82
C ILE A 253 -0.44 21.75 34.20
N GLU A 254 -0.42 23.04 34.49
CA GLU A 254 -0.81 23.66 35.78
C GLU A 254 -2.28 24.07 35.82
N TYR A 255 -3.02 23.82 34.73
CA TYR A 255 -4.45 24.15 34.67
C TYR A 255 -5.22 23.44 35.77
N ASP A 256 -6.00 24.19 36.58
CA ASP A 256 -6.76 23.63 37.70
C ASP A 256 -7.89 22.72 37.22
N VAL A 257 -7.74 21.44 37.52
CA VAL A 257 -8.72 20.39 37.25
C VAL A 257 -9.31 19.77 38.53
N SER A 258 -9.11 20.38 39.70
CA SER A 258 -9.53 19.86 41.00
C SER A 258 -11.03 19.56 41.06
N ARG A 259 -11.85 20.47 40.50
CA ARG A 259 -13.32 20.35 40.42
C ARG A 259 -13.84 19.95 39.03
N ALA A 260 -12.92 19.58 38.11
CA ALA A 260 -13.28 19.28 36.75
C ALA A 260 -13.90 17.91 36.57
N ARG A 261 -14.78 17.76 35.54
CA ARG A 261 -15.32 16.48 35.12
C ARG A 261 -14.19 15.52 34.67
N PHE A 262 -14.44 14.24 34.82
CA PHE A 262 -13.46 13.17 34.54
C PHE A 262 -12.69 13.38 33.23
N TYR A 263 -13.36 13.59 32.10
CA TYR A 263 -12.70 13.77 30.80
C TYR A 263 -11.88 15.06 30.68
N LYS A 264 -12.26 16.16 31.38
CA LYS A 264 -11.44 17.40 31.40
C LYS A 264 -10.13 17.16 32.14
N ARG A 265 -10.19 16.43 33.27
CA ARG A 265 -8.98 16.01 34.02
C ARG A 265 -8.12 15.05 33.17
N LEU A 266 -8.74 14.03 32.58
CA LEU A 266 -8.05 13.08 31.70
C LEU A 266 -7.36 13.80 30.55
N ALA A 267 -7.96 14.85 29.98
CA ALA A 267 -7.38 15.61 28.87
C ALA A 267 -6.06 16.28 29.25
N VAL A 268 -6.02 16.96 30.43
CA VAL A 268 -4.79 17.59 30.93
C VAL A 268 -3.74 16.54 31.24
N ASP A 269 -4.13 15.45 31.92
CA ASP A 269 -3.20 14.38 32.29
C ASP A 269 -2.60 13.66 31.07
N MET A 270 -3.42 13.35 30.05
CA MET A 270 -2.94 12.71 28.82
C MET A 270 -2.06 13.65 27.98
N PHE A 271 -2.36 14.95 27.94
CA PHE A 271 -1.51 15.94 27.30
C PHE A 271 -0.15 16.04 28.03
N THR A 272 -0.19 16.17 29.35
CA THR A 272 1.01 16.26 30.21
C THR A 272 1.87 15.02 30.08
N PHE A 273 1.27 13.84 30.20
CA PHE A 273 1.99 12.58 30.06
C PHE A 273 2.61 12.45 28.66
N SER A 274 1.87 12.77 27.60
CA SER A 274 2.41 12.77 26.25
C SER A 274 3.62 13.69 26.11
N TYR A 275 3.50 14.93 26.60
CA TYR A 275 4.60 15.90 26.51
C TYR A 275 5.86 15.43 27.28
N LEU A 276 5.70 14.99 28.52
CA LEU A 276 6.82 14.54 29.36
C LEU A 276 7.44 13.22 28.88
N MET A 277 6.67 12.38 28.23
CA MET A 277 7.10 11.06 27.78
C MET A 277 7.36 11.01 26.25
N GLY A 278 8.21 11.93 25.78
CA GLY A 278 8.73 11.90 24.41
C GLY A 278 7.68 12.14 23.32
N GLY A 279 6.59 12.82 23.64
CA GLY A 279 5.49 13.03 22.71
C GLY A 279 4.80 11.74 22.29
N ILE A 280 4.65 10.76 23.19
CA ILE A 280 3.95 9.49 22.94
C ILE A 280 2.55 9.73 22.36
N ASN A 281 2.18 9.00 21.31
CA ASN A 281 0.87 9.16 20.69
C ASN A 281 -0.27 8.64 21.57
N PHE A 282 -1.44 9.23 21.42
CA PHE A 282 -2.64 8.82 22.16
C PHE A 282 -2.97 7.33 22.02
N THR A 283 -2.83 6.78 20.81
CA THR A 283 -3.03 5.34 20.58
C THR A 283 -2.03 4.50 21.37
N ASP A 284 -0.74 4.89 21.39
CA ASP A 284 0.28 4.15 22.14
C ASP A 284 -0.02 4.22 23.64
N MET A 285 -0.42 5.39 24.18
CA MET A 285 -0.86 5.55 25.58
C MET A 285 -2.05 4.67 25.93
N ALA A 286 -3.01 4.51 25.03
CA ALA A 286 -4.19 3.68 25.26
C ALA A 286 -3.87 2.19 25.50
N PHE A 287 -2.74 1.72 24.98
CA PHE A 287 -2.29 0.33 25.15
C PHE A 287 -1.28 0.11 26.26
N LEU A 288 -0.86 1.16 26.99
CA LEU A 288 0.08 0.99 28.10
C LEU A 288 -0.51 0.15 29.24
N THR A 289 0.27 -0.80 29.68
CA THR A 289 -0.02 -1.68 30.82
C THR A 289 1.07 -1.48 31.87
N ASP A 290 0.90 -2.03 33.06
CA ASP A 290 1.90 -1.98 34.12
C ASP A 290 3.27 -2.54 33.70
N LYS A 291 3.28 -3.51 32.80
CA LYS A 291 4.52 -4.11 32.25
C LYS A 291 5.37 -3.14 31.42
N ASN A 292 4.81 -2.00 31.02
CA ASN A 292 5.53 -0.98 30.26
C ASN A 292 6.34 -0.04 31.16
N PHE A 293 6.15 -0.11 32.50
CA PHE A 293 6.82 0.71 33.49
C PHE A 293 7.82 -0.15 34.24
N ASP A 294 9.08 -0.03 33.87
CA ASP A 294 10.19 -0.74 34.47
C ASP A 294 10.94 0.24 35.38
N GLY A 295 10.50 0.30 36.66
CA GLY A 295 11.10 1.16 37.67
C GLY A 295 11.19 2.63 37.27
N GLU A 296 12.33 3.01 36.71
CA GLU A 296 12.64 4.40 36.33
C GLU A 296 12.33 4.71 34.84
N ARG A 297 11.85 3.74 34.07
CA ARG A 297 11.69 3.90 32.62
C ARG A 297 10.31 3.49 32.12
N LEU A 298 9.85 4.20 31.08
CA LEU A 298 8.77 3.77 30.22
C LEU A 298 9.36 3.00 29.02
N VAL A 299 8.95 1.74 28.85
CA VAL A 299 9.38 0.87 27.75
C VAL A 299 8.17 0.39 26.96
N TYR A 300 8.09 0.74 25.69
CA TYR A 300 6.98 0.30 24.85
C TYR A 300 7.37 0.17 23.38
N ILE A 301 6.63 -0.66 22.65
CA ILE A 301 6.76 -0.80 21.19
C ILE A 301 5.72 0.10 20.54
N ARG A 302 6.19 1.07 19.77
CA ARG A 302 5.33 2.01 19.06
C ARG A 302 4.46 1.29 18.03
N GLN A 303 3.15 1.44 18.10
CA GLN A 303 2.19 0.71 17.25
C GLN A 303 2.42 0.97 15.75
N LYS A 304 2.69 2.22 15.38
CA LYS A 304 2.83 2.62 13.98
C LYS A 304 4.12 2.16 13.31
N THR A 305 5.24 2.21 14.01
CA THR A 305 6.59 1.98 13.43
C THR A 305 7.24 0.71 13.93
N LYS A 306 6.64 0.04 14.90
CA LYS A 306 7.16 -1.15 15.58
C LYS A 306 8.55 -0.96 16.21
N LYS A 307 8.93 0.29 16.45
CA LYS A 307 10.17 0.65 17.12
C LYS A 307 10.00 0.52 18.64
N LEU A 308 11.00 -0.05 19.29
CA LEU A 308 11.13 -0.02 20.76
C LEU A 308 11.50 1.39 21.19
N ILE A 309 10.78 1.92 22.17
CA ILE A 309 11.01 3.23 22.77
C ILE A 309 11.29 3.02 24.26
N MET A 310 12.35 3.64 24.74
CA MET A 310 12.74 3.63 26.15
C MET A 310 13.02 5.06 26.60
N LEU A 311 12.27 5.54 27.58
CA LEU A 311 12.36 6.91 28.08
C LEU A 311 12.43 6.92 29.60
N PRO A 312 13.25 7.80 30.23
CA PRO A 312 13.24 7.98 31.68
C PRO A 312 11.89 8.56 32.12
N LEU A 313 11.32 8.05 33.19
CA LEU A 313 10.09 8.54 33.78
C LEU A 313 10.36 9.85 34.52
N GLN A 314 9.52 10.85 34.23
CA GLN A 314 9.50 12.11 34.98
C GLN A 314 8.56 11.96 36.17
N GLU A 315 8.87 12.58 37.33
CA GLU A 315 8.07 12.48 38.57
C GLU A 315 6.58 12.75 38.32
N LYS A 316 6.24 13.82 37.60
CA LYS A 316 4.88 14.16 37.26
C LYS A 316 4.20 13.13 36.36
N ALA A 317 4.93 12.44 35.52
CA ALA A 317 4.41 11.34 34.72
C ALA A 317 4.09 10.12 35.60
N VAL A 318 4.92 9.83 36.61
CA VAL A 318 4.68 8.79 37.62
C VAL A 318 3.40 9.10 38.43
N GLU A 319 3.22 10.34 38.89
CA GLU A 319 1.99 10.78 39.58
C GLU A 319 0.73 10.50 38.73
N ILE A 320 0.79 10.85 37.43
CA ILE A 320 -0.32 10.62 36.51
C ILE A 320 -0.59 9.11 36.34
N VAL A 321 0.45 8.31 36.17
CA VAL A 321 0.33 6.84 36.06
C VAL A 321 -0.33 6.28 37.31
N ASN A 322 0.12 6.67 38.49
CA ASN A 322 -0.41 6.19 39.77
C ASN A 322 -1.88 6.60 40.00
N ARG A 323 -2.28 7.78 39.49
CA ARG A 323 -3.68 8.24 39.53
C ARG A 323 -4.63 7.33 38.78
N TYR A 324 -4.18 6.77 37.64
CA TYR A 324 -4.99 5.94 36.78
C TYR A 324 -4.74 4.44 36.92
N ARG A 325 -3.64 4.02 37.52
CA ARG A 325 -3.33 2.61 37.75
C ARG A 325 -4.45 1.92 38.56
N SER A 326 -4.85 0.74 38.14
CA SER A 326 -5.90 -0.03 38.81
C SER A 326 -5.69 -1.52 38.56
N SER A 327 -5.73 -2.31 39.63
CA SER A 327 -5.65 -3.78 39.58
C SER A 327 -6.83 -4.42 38.82
N GLN A 328 -7.92 -3.69 38.67
CA GLN A 328 -9.11 -4.16 37.96
C GLN A 328 -9.05 -3.91 36.45
N ARG A 329 -8.04 -3.21 35.94
CA ARG A 329 -7.90 -2.89 34.53
C ARG A 329 -6.56 -3.36 33.97
N LYS A 330 -6.61 -3.91 32.77
CA LYS A 330 -5.41 -4.31 32.01
C LYS A 330 -4.55 -3.12 31.61
N TYR A 331 -5.20 -2.02 31.20
CA TYR A 331 -4.53 -0.82 30.69
C TYR A 331 -4.50 0.26 31.77
N VAL A 332 -3.36 0.96 31.86
CA VAL A 332 -3.15 2.03 32.85
C VAL A 332 -4.17 3.16 32.64
N PHE A 333 -4.23 3.69 31.43
CA PHE A 333 -5.16 4.78 31.14
C PHE A 333 -6.58 4.26 30.84
N PRO A 334 -7.63 4.97 31.31
CA PRO A 334 -9.03 4.56 31.15
C PRO A 334 -9.60 4.85 29.75
N VAL A 335 -8.81 4.53 28.73
CA VAL A 335 -9.20 4.64 27.31
C VAL A 335 -9.84 3.34 26.86
N LEU A 336 -9.18 2.22 27.16
CA LEU A 336 -9.67 0.87 26.90
C LEU A 336 -10.07 0.21 28.24
N ASP A 337 -11.05 -0.65 28.17
CA ASP A 337 -11.50 -1.51 29.25
C ASP A 337 -11.09 -2.98 29.01
N ASN A 338 -11.44 -3.87 29.92
CA ASN A 338 -11.11 -5.30 29.83
C ASN A 338 -12.03 -6.08 28.86
N ARG A 339 -13.01 -5.44 28.24
CA ARG A 339 -13.94 -6.12 27.33
C ARG A 339 -13.20 -6.58 26.08
N GLU A 340 -13.48 -7.78 25.65
CA GLU A 340 -13.05 -8.25 24.35
C GLU A 340 -13.69 -7.41 23.25
N ARG A 341 -12.85 -6.88 22.38
CA ARG A 341 -13.26 -6.03 21.27
C ARG A 341 -12.55 -6.44 19.99
N THR A 342 -13.29 -6.38 18.91
CA THR A 342 -12.67 -6.48 17.59
C THR A 342 -11.70 -5.31 17.38
N PRO A 343 -10.68 -5.47 16.53
CA PRO A 343 -9.74 -4.39 16.22
C PRO A 343 -10.42 -3.09 15.76
N ARG A 344 -11.54 -3.20 15.06
CA ARG A 344 -12.35 -2.04 14.65
C ARG A 344 -13.01 -1.35 15.86
N GLN A 345 -13.54 -2.10 16.79
CA GLN A 345 -14.16 -1.56 18.00
C GLN A 345 -13.12 -0.90 18.92
N ILE A 346 -11.94 -1.49 19.08
CA ILE A 346 -10.80 -0.89 19.80
C ILE A 346 -10.46 0.47 19.19
N ARG A 347 -10.28 0.50 17.87
CA ARG A 347 -9.98 1.74 17.15
C ARG A 347 -11.06 2.80 17.38
N ASN A 348 -12.32 2.46 17.18
CA ASN A 348 -13.43 3.41 17.37
C ASN A 348 -13.44 3.94 18.82
N ARG A 349 -13.27 3.08 19.83
CA ARG A 349 -13.20 3.50 21.23
C ARG A 349 -12.06 4.47 21.49
N ILE A 350 -10.87 4.22 20.94
CA ILE A 350 -9.72 5.13 21.06
C ILE A 350 -10.06 6.49 20.44
N TYR A 351 -10.70 6.51 19.26
CA TYR A 351 -11.09 7.75 18.59
C TYR A 351 -12.15 8.51 19.37
N ASP A 352 -13.17 7.85 19.93
CA ASP A 352 -14.21 8.49 20.72
C ASP A 352 -13.63 9.18 21.96
N VAL A 353 -12.72 8.52 22.67
CA VAL A 353 -12.06 9.12 23.84
C VAL A 353 -11.11 10.23 23.42
N LEU A 354 -10.36 10.05 22.32
CA LEU A 354 -9.46 11.07 21.77
C LEU A 354 -10.22 12.34 21.36
N ASP A 355 -11.39 12.19 20.75
CA ASP A 355 -12.23 13.33 20.33
C ASP A 355 -12.71 14.13 21.56
N ASN A 356 -13.18 13.44 22.59
CA ASN A 356 -13.54 14.06 23.88
C ASN A 356 -12.34 14.80 24.52
N VAL A 357 -11.17 14.15 24.59
CA VAL A 357 -9.94 14.72 25.12
C VAL A 357 -9.54 15.98 24.32
N ASN A 358 -9.57 15.90 23.00
CA ASN A 358 -9.24 17.05 22.14
C ASN A 358 -10.24 18.19 22.25
N GLY A 359 -11.53 17.88 22.47
CA GLY A 359 -12.56 18.88 22.76
C GLY A 359 -12.20 19.69 24.01
N TYR A 360 -11.95 19.00 25.14
CA TYR A 360 -11.58 19.68 26.38
C TYR A 360 -10.24 20.42 26.28
N LEU A 361 -9.24 19.87 25.60
CA LEU A 361 -7.98 20.59 25.36
C LEU A 361 -8.17 21.86 24.56
N ALA A 362 -9.03 21.83 23.56
CA ALA A 362 -9.34 23.04 22.77
C ALA A 362 -10.03 24.12 23.61
N ASP A 363 -10.93 23.73 24.52
CA ASP A 363 -11.62 24.67 25.43
C ASP A 363 -10.63 25.24 26.46
N ILE A 364 -9.76 24.41 27.07
CA ILE A 364 -8.70 24.87 27.97
C ILE A 364 -7.77 25.83 27.25
N GLY A 365 -7.38 25.56 26.01
CA GLY A 365 -6.56 26.48 25.22
C GLY A 365 -7.20 27.85 25.04
N LYS A 366 -8.51 27.90 24.80
CA LYS A 366 -9.25 29.16 24.71
C LYS A 366 -9.31 29.89 26.05
N GLU A 367 -9.59 29.17 27.16
CA GLU A 367 -9.61 29.73 28.51
C GLU A 367 -8.23 30.32 28.91
N LEU A 368 -7.14 29.72 28.42
CA LEU A 368 -5.77 30.21 28.65
C LEU A 368 -5.31 31.28 27.66
N GLY A 369 -6.17 31.72 26.72
CA GLY A 369 -5.81 32.72 25.71
C GLY A 369 -4.80 32.23 24.68
N ILE A 370 -4.68 30.89 24.46
CA ILE A 370 -3.76 30.32 23.48
C ILE A 370 -4.47 30.28 22.11
N GLU A 371 -3.96 31.04 21.14
CA GLU A 371 -4.56 31.17 19.79
C GLU A 371 -4.61 29.80 19.06
N LEU A 372 -3.55 28.99 19.24
CA LEU A 372 -3.48 27.68 18.61
C LEU A 372 -4.50 26.73 19.26
N LYS A 373 -5.36 26.11 18.44
CA LYS A 373 -6.26 25.07 18.92
C LYS A 373 -5.46 23.89 19.48
N ILE A 374 -5.50 23.70 20.80
CA ILE A 374 -4.77 22.63 21.48
C ILE A 374 -5.45 21.29 21.20
N SER A 375 -4.62 20.26 21.01
CA SER A 375 -5.01 18.86 20.90
C SER A 375 -3.90 17.97 21.47
N SER A 376 -4.18 16.71 21.72
CA SER A 376 -3.17 15.73 22.17
C SER A 376 -1.94 15.68 21.26
N TYR A 377 -2.09 15.99 19.97
CA TYR A 377 -0.98 16.01 19.01
C TYR A 377 -0.07 17.24 19.16
N VAL A 378 -0.59 18.32 19.71
CA VAL A 378 0.19 19.54 20.05
C VAL A 378 1.27 19.20 21.08
N ALA A 379 1.00 18.32 22.07
CA ALA A 379 1.99 17.89 23.03
C ALA A 379 3.27 17.34 22.34
N ARG A 380 3.08 16.49 21.35
CA ARG A 380 4.19 15.90 20.58
C ARG A 380 4.99 16.92 19.77
N HIS A 381 4.29 17.86 19.13
CA HIS A 381 4.95 18.94 18.39
C HIS A 381 5.73 19.86 19.34
N SER A 382 5.11 20.24 20.45
CA SER A 382 5.74 21.10 21.44
C SER A 382 6.95 20.45 22.09
N TYR A 383 6.88 19.15 22.44
CA TYR A 383 8.03 18.39 22.90
C TYR A 383 9.22 18.50 21.93
N ALA A 384 9.01 18.21 20.66
CA ALA A 384 10.06 18.25 19.66
C ALA A 384 10.65 19.66 19.49
N THR A 385 9.77 20.67 19.42
CA THR A 385 10.17 22.08 19.22
C THR A 385 10.89 22.64 20.45
N VAL A 386 10.41 22.35 21.67
CA VAL A 386 11.05 22.82 22.91
C VAL A 386 12.43 22.21 23.06
N LEU A 387 12.60 20.92 22.82
CA LEU A 387 13.93 20.26 22.87
C LEU A 387 14.88 20.85 21.82
N LYS A 388 14.40 21.08 20.60
CA LYS A 388 15.22 21.70 19.55
C LYS A 388 15.69 23.09 19.94
N ARG A 389 14.80 23.91 20.53
CA ARG A 389 15.12 25.26 21.03
C ARG A 389 16.09 25.22 22.22
N SER A 390 16.08 24.13 22.98
CA SER A 390 17.05 23.89 24.07
C SER A 390 18.40 23.33 23.58
N GLY A 391 18.64 23.26 22.27
CA GLY A 391 19.92 22.83 21.71
C GLY A 391 20.07 21.30 21.56
N VAL A 392 19.03 20.50 21.83
CA VAL A 392 19.09 19.05 21.67
C VAL A 392 19.18 18.70 20.19
N SER A 393 20.07 17.76 19.86
CA SER A 393 20.27 17.32 18.46
C SER A 393 19.02 16.68 17.86
N THR A 394 18.83 16.83 16.55
CA THR A 394 17.69 16.26 15.84
C THR A 394 17.69 14.73 15.90
N SER A 395 18.87 14.09 15.97
CA SER A 395 18.99 12.63 16.15
C SER A 395 18.34 12.16 17.44
N VAL A 396 18.68 12.78 18.57
CA VAL A 396 18.13 12.43 19.90
C VAL A 396 16.61 12.66 19.92
N ILE A 397 16.13 13.78 19.36
CA ILE A 397 14.70 14.06 19.24
C ILE A 397 14.02 12.99 18.34
N SER A 398 14.65 12.61 17.24
CA SER A 398 14.13 11.59 16.32
C SER A 398 14.00 10.22 16.99
N GLU A 399 14.99 9.84 17.77
CA GLU A 399 15.03 8.59 18.52
C GLU A 399 13.91 8.55 19.57
N SER A 400 13.83 9.59 20.42
CA SER A 400 12.80 9.69 21.46
C SER A 400 11.38 9.70 20.91
N LEU A 401 11.18 10.31 19.73
CA LEU A 401 9.90 10.28 19.00
C LEU A 401 9.63 8.94 18.30
N GLY A 402 10.59 8.05 18.17
CA GLY A 402 10.48 6.79 17.44
C GLY A 402 10.24 6.99 15.95
N HIS A 403 10.84 7.99 15.32
CA HIS A 403 10.76 8.20 13.89
C HIS A 403 11.67 7.23 13.13
N SER A 404 11.30 6.91 11.88
CA SER A 404 12.09 6.04 11.01
C SER A 404 13.32 6.74 10.42
N SER A 405 13.32 8.09 10.38
CA SER A 405 14.43 8.91 9.92
C SER A 405 14.35 10.33 10.50
N GLU A 406 15.47 11.00 10.58
CA GLU A 406 15.55 12.41 11.02
C GLU A 406 14.76 13.36 10.11
N ARG A 407 14.68 13.05 8.80
CA ARG A 407 13.89 13.83 7.84
C ARG A 407 12.42 13.93 8.28
N VAL A 408 11.86 12.86 8.88
CA VAL A 408 10.50 12.90 9.43
C VAL A 408 10.43 13.87 10.60
N THR A 409 11.48 13.95 11.42
CA THR A 409 11.56 14.84 12.57
C THR A 409 11.63 16.30 12.16
N GLN A 410 12.33 16.64 11.08
CA GLN A 410 12.40 18.00 10.55
C GLN A 410 11.03 18.62 10.24
N ILE A 411 10.04 17.79 9.88
CA ILE A 411 8.66 18.25 9.64
C ILE A 411 8.01 18.79 10.93
N TYR A 412 8.44 18.31 12.09
CA TYR A 412 7.92 18.73 13.40
C TYR A 412 8.63 19.95 13.94
N LEU A 413 9.86 20.21 13.49
CA LEU A 413 10.68 21.30 14.00
C LEU A 413 10.31 22.59 13.32
N ASP A 414 10.28 23.67 14.07
CA ASP A 414 10.17 25.01 13.51
C ASP A 414 11.46 25.40 12.78
N SER A 415 11.35 26.25 11.78
CA SER A 415 12.50 27.02 11.31
C SER A 415 13.09 27.79 12.50
N PHE A 416 14.38 28.07 12.45
CA PHE A 416 15.02 28.88 13.47
C PHE A 416 14.23 30.17 13.71
N GLU A 417 13.96 30.50 14.97
CA GLU A 417 13.40 31.81 15.30
C GLU A 417 14.36 32.89 14.81
N ASN A 418 13.82 34.01 14.35
CA ASN A 418 14.63 35.17 13.94
C ASN A 418 15.63 35.55 15.05
N ARG A 419 15.27 35.36 16.33
CA ARG A 419 16.15 35.64 17.46
C ARG A 419 17.36 34.67 17.48
N GLN A 420 17.18 33.36 17.28
CA GLN A 420 18.29 32.42 17.22
C GLN A 420 19.19 32.69 16.01
N LEU A 421 18.60 33.04 14.87
CA LEU A 421 19.35 33.41 13.69
C LEU A 421 20.13 34.71 13.95
N ASN A 422 19.48 35.71 14.55
CA ASN A 422 20.13 36.97 14.92
C ASN A 422 21.26 36.75 15.93
N ASP A 423 21.07 35.89 16.93
CA ASP A 423 22.11 35.57 17.91
C ASP A 423 23.27 34.78 17.28
N ALA A 424 22.96 33.84 16.37
CA ALA A 424 23.99 33.12 15.61
C ALA A 424 24.77 34.08 14.70
N MET A 425 24.08 35.06 14.06
CA MET A 425 24.73 36.06 13.20
C MET A 425 25.65 36.98 13.97
N LYS A 426 25.37 37.28 15.28
CA LYS A 426 26.28 38.08 16.14
C LYS A 426 27.64 37.36 16.38
N ASN A 427 27.68 36.08 16.29
CA ASN A 427 28.91 35.28 16.43
C ASN A 427 29.80 35.28 15.16
N LEU A 428 29.37 35.97 14.09
CA LEU A 428 30.17 36.09 12.88
C LEU A 428 31.12 37.31 12.88
N LEU A 429 30.96 38.20 13.85
CA LEU A 429 31.81 39.38 14.08
C LEU A 429 32.52 39.27 15.43
#